data_0bab3ae477549ea51acef1d09df664cf
#
_entry.id   0bab3ae477549ea51acef1d09df664cf
#
_cell.length_a   1.000
_cell.length_b   1.000
_cell.length_c   1.000
_cell.angle_alpha   90.00
_cell.angle_beta   90.00
_cell.angle_gamma   90.00
#
_symmetry.space_group_name_H-M   'P 1'
#
loop_
_entity.id
_entity.type
_entity.pdbx_description
1 polymer ?
#
loop_
_entity_poly.entity_id
_entity_poly.type
_entity_poly.pdbx_seq_one_letter_code
_entity_poly.pdbx_strand_id
1 'polypeptide(L)'
;MDIFEKLKAGEPVDMMSPEYRPAIEELRRADLALFHLNHTEPIPEKIAAALDVLFDGHDHSGLGIMTPAQIDFPKQLTIGRHVFINHSFTAMSIGGITLEDNVQIGPRVTIVTDNHDFENRYVLKCKSVRVKRGAWIGANVTIMPGVTIGENAVVAGGAVVTQDVPDNTVAGGNPARVRKQL
;
A
#
# COMPACT_ATOMS: atom_id res chain seq x y z
N MET A 1 2.53 -23.14 -3.16
CA MET A 1 2.30 -21.73 -2.73
C MET A 1 3.58 -20.98 -3.00
N ASP A 2 3.52 -19.94 -3.80
CA ASP A 2 4.70 -19.13 -4.07
C ASP A 2 5.03 -18.22 -2.86
N ILE A 3 6.16 -17.51 -2.93
CA ILE A 3 6.64 -16.69 -1.80
C ILE A 3 5.65 -15.57 -1.43
N PHE A 4 5.00 -14.97 -2.42
CA PHE A 4 4.06 -13.88 -2.20
C PHE A 4 2.74 -14.38 -1.59
N GLU A 5 2.26 -15.56 -1.99
CA GLU A 5 1.11 -16.22 -1.38
C GLU A 5 1.37 -16.56 0.09
N LYS A 6 2.57 -17.07 0.43
CA LYS A 6 2.97 -17.33 1.82
C LYS A 6 2.96 -16.06 2.66
N LEU A 7 3.58 -14.98 2.16
CA LEU A 7 3.64 -13.70 2.86
C LEU A 7 2.25 -13.09 3.04
N LYS A 8 1.37 -13.17 2.01
CA LYS A 8 -0.03 -12.75 2.14
C LYS A 8 -0.83 -13.57 3.16
N ALA A 9 -0.52 -14.87 3.27
CA ALA A 9 -1.13 -15.75 4.27
C ALA A 9 -0.60 -15.49 5.69
N GLY A 10 0.44 -14.65 5.84
CA GLY A 10 1.06 -14.35 7.13
C GLY A 10 2.05 -15.41 7.59
N GLU A 11 2.48 -16.32 6.71
CA GLU A 11 3.50 -17.30 7.03
C GLU A 11 4.86 -16.61 7.20
N PRO A 12 5.64 -16.99 8.24
CA PRO A 12 6.98 -16.45 8.41
C PRO A 12 7.90 -16.87 7.26
N VAL A 13 8.65 -15.93 6.69
CA VAL A 13 9.58 -16.19 5.60
C VAL A 13 10.96 -15.64 5.94
N ASP A 14 11.98 -16.48 5.84
CA ASP A 14 13.36 -16.07 6.02
C ASP A 14 13.90 -15.42 4.72
N MET A 15 14.22 -14.13 4.79
CA MET A 15 14.77 -13.36 3.67
C MET A 15 16.15 -13.83 3.21
N MET A 16 16.86 -14.60 4.04
CA MET A 16 18.16 -15.18 3.70
C MET A 16 18.03 -16.53 2.99
N SER A 17 16.82 -17.10 2.94
CA SER A 17 16.57 -18.36 2.27
C SER A 17 16.58 -18.20 0.73
N PRO A 18 16.98 -19.25 -0.03
CA PRO A 18 16.87 -19.23 -1.48
C PRO A 18 15.42 -19.01 -1.98
N GLU A 19 14.43 -19.34 -1.17
CA GLU A 19 13.02 -19.17 -1.46
C GLU A 19 12.63 -17.68 -1.60
N TYR A 20 13.36 -16.75 -0.96
CA TYR A 20 13.09 -15.32 -1.02
C TYR A 20 13.61 -14.64 -2.30
N ARG A 21 14.38 -15.36 -3.12
CA ARG A 21 15.00 -14.82 -4.35
C ARG A 21 14.00 -14.16 -5.30
N PRO A 22 12.79 -14.71 -5.58
CA PRO A 22 11.81 -14.05 -6.44
C PRO A 22 11.36 -12.67 -5.91
N ALA A 23 11.30 -12.48 -4.58
CA ALA A 23 10.99 -11.18 -3.99
C ALA A 23 12.11 -10.16 -4.24
N ILE A 24 13.38 -10.56 -4.16
CA ILE A 24 14.52 -9.69 -4.49
C ILE A 24 14.49 -9.30 -5.97
N GLU A 25 14.17 -10.22 -6.86
CA GLU A 25 14.09 -9.97 -8.29
C GLU A 25 12.95 -8.99 -8.61
N GLU A 26 11.77 -9.16 -8.00
CA GLU A 26 10.65 -8.26 -8.17
C GLU A 26 10.93 -6.87 -7.59
N LEU A 27 11.55 -6.78 -6.42
CA LEU A 27 11.94 -5.50 -5.83
C LEU A 27 12.87 -4.70 -6.76
N ARG A 28 13.87 -5.35 -7.35
CA ARG A 28 14.78 -4.71 -8.31
C ARG A 28 14.05 -4.24 -9.57
N ARG A 29 13.11 -5.05 -10.07
CA ARG A 29 12.27 -4.67 -11.22
C ARG A 29 11.42 -3.44 -10.89
N ALA A 30 10.77 -3.45 -9.72
CA ALA A 30 9.94 -2.36 -9.25
C ALA A 30 10.73 -1.06 -9.06
N ASP A 31 11.93 -1.11 -8.48
CA ASP A 31 12.79 0.06 -8.29
C ASP A 31 13.12 0.76 -9.63
N LEU A 32 13.46 -0.01 -10.67
CA LEU A 32 13.73 0.55 -11.98
C LEU A 32 12.48 1.18 -12.61
N ALA A 33 11.33 0.52 -12.49
CA ALA A 33 10.06 1.02 -12.99
C ALA A 33 9.61 2.28 -12.24
N LEU A 34 9.80 2.34 -10.92
CA LEU A 34 9.52 3.51 -10.09
C LEU A 34 10.42 4.69 -10.43
N PHE A 35 11.71 4.44 -10.63
CA PHE A 35 12.62 5.49 -11.10
C PHE A 35 12.10 6.10 -12.40
N HIS A 36 11.67 5.26 -13.34
CA HIS A 36 11.10 5.72 -14.60
C HIS A 36 9.81 6.52 -14.39
N LEU A 37 8.84 5.99 -13.63
CA LEU A 37 7.58 6.68 -13.33
C LEU A 37 7.82 8.04 -12.67
N ASN A 38 8.69 8.10 -11.66
CA ASN A 38 8.95 9.32 -10.89
C ASN A 38 9.68 10.43 -11.68
N HIS A 39 10.30 10.07 -12.81
CA HIS A 39 10.97 11.01 -13.71
C HIS A 39 10.22 11.21 -15.04
N THR A 40 9.05 10.62 -15.18
CA THR A 40 8.20 10.81 -16.35
C THR A 40 7.53 12.18 -16.30
N GLU A 41 7.46 12.86 -17.43
CA GLU A 41 6.69 14.11 -17.55
C GLU A 41 5.25 13.88 -17.13
N PRO A 42 4.62 14.82 -16.39
CA PRO A 42 3.25 14.66 -15.86
C PRO A 42 2.19 14.86 -16.96
N ILE A 43 2.31 14.10 -18.02
CA ILE A 43 1.37 14.01 -19.14
C ILE A 43 0.59 12.70 -18.97
N PRO A 44 -0.76 12.72 -18.98
CA PRO A 44 -1.58 11.55 -18.64
C PRO A 44 -1.18 10.28 -19.40
N GLU A 45 -0.93 10.37 -20.69
CA GLU A 45 -0.58 9.22 -21.53
C GLU A 45 0.80 8.66 -21.19
N LYS A 46 1.75 9.54 -20.82
CA LYS A 46 3.11 9.11 -20.42
C LYS A 46 3.08 8.46 -19.03
N ILE A 47 2.32 9.01 -18.10
CA ILE A 47 2.13 8.43 -16.77
C ILE A 47 1.44 7.07 -16.90
N ALA A 48 0.40 6.93 -17.72
CA ALA A 48 -0.28 5.66 -17.96
C ALA A 48 0.71 4.59 -18.47
N ALA A 49 1.51 4.93 -19.49
CA ALA A 49 2.52 4.01 -20.02
C ALA A 49 3.58 3.61 -18.97
N ALA A 50 3.97 4.52 -18.09
CA ALA A 50 4.91 4.22 -17.01
C ALA A 50 4.28 3.33 -15.93
N LEU A 51 2.99 3.49 -15.66
CA LEU A 51 2.22 2.60 -14.77
C LEU A 51 2.09 1.20 -15.35
N ASP A 52 1.85 1.05 -16.67
CA ASP A 52 1.83 -0.27 -17.34
C ASP A 52 3.15 -1.03 -17.08
N VAL A 53 4.30 -0.34 -17.16
CA VAL A 53 5.60 -0.92 -16.84
C VAL A 53 5.73 -1.27 -15.35
N LEU A 54 5.26 -0.39 -14.46
CA LEU A 54 5.35 -0.61 -13.01
C LEU A 54 4.52 -1.82 -12.58
N PHE A 55 3.29 -1.91 -13.05
CA PHE A 55 2.37 -2.98 -12.67
C PHE A 55 2.56 -4.28 -13.45
N ASP A 56 3.27 -4.26 -14.58
CA ASP A 56 3.68 -5.45 -15.35
C ASP A 56 2.53 -6.44 -15.58
N GLY A 57 1.44 -5.93 -16.18
CA GLY A 57 0.25 -6.71 -16.51
C GLY A 57 -0.79 -6.89 -15.39
N HIS A 58 -0.54 -6.39 -14.18
CA HIS A 58 -1.57 -6.35 -13.13
C HIS A 58 -2.51 -5.17 -13.35
N ASP A 59 -3.80 -5.38 -13.09
CA ASP A 59 -4.83 -4.38 -13.29
C ASP A 59 -4.62 -3.16 -12.37
N HIS A 60 -4.48 -2.01 -12.98
CA HIS A 60 -4.36 -0.70 -12.34
C HIS A 60 -5.23 0.35 -13.05
N SER A 61 -6.17 -0.08 -13.89
CA SER A 61 -6.97 0.79 -14.76
C SER A 61 -7.83 1.81 -14.00
N GLY A 62 -8.11 1.54 -12.72
CA GLY A 62 -8.84 2.45 -11.84
C GLY A 62 -7.99 3.46 -11.07
N LEU A 63 -6.66 3.47 -11.28
CA LEU A 63 -5.70 4.25 -10.50
C LEU A 63 -5.42 5.61 -11.14
N GLY A 64 -5.68 6.70 -10.40
CA GLY A 64 -5.06 8.00 -10.61
C GLY A 64 -3.96 8.24 -9.58
N ILE A 65 -2.74 8.54 -10.00
CA ILE A 65 -1.60 8.76 -9.10
C ILE A 65 -0.85 10.03 -9.42
N MET A 66 -0.43 10.75 -8.38
CA MET A 66 0.53 11.85 -8.48
C MET A 66 1.92 11.39 -8.04
N THR A 67 2.93 11.70 -8.84
CA THR A 67 4.33 11.40 -8.52
C THR A 67 4.95 12.50 -7.64
N PRO A 68 6.05 12.21 -6.90
CA PRO A 68 6.70 10.90 -6.79
C PRO A 68 5.92 9.92 -5.90
N ALA A 69 6.13 8.63 -6.10
CA ALA A 69 5.62 7.55 -5.26
C ALA A 69 6.73 6.52 -4.98
N GLN A 70 6.56 5.73 -3.90
CA GLN A 70 7.42 4.61 -3.56
C GLN A 70 6.54 3.38 -3.33
N ILE A 71 6.68 2.36 -4.16
CA ILE A 71 5.88 1.12 -4.10
C ILE A 71 6.84 -0.05 -4.34
N ASP A 72 7.16 -0.79 -3.30
CA ASP A 72 8.15 -1.87 -3.36
C ASP A 72 7.68 -3.10 -4.16
N PHE A 73 6.42 -3.51 -3.99
CA PHE A 73 5.83 -4.66 -4.68
C PHE A 73 4.50 -4.28 -5.34
N PRO A 74 4.51 -3.55 -6.48
CA PRO A 74 3.30 -3.04 -7.12
C PRO A 74 2.30 -4.15 -7.51
N LYS A 75 2.78 -5.35 -7.85
CA LYS A 75 1.94 -6.51 -8.13
C LYS A 75 1.17 -7.05 -6.92
N GLN A 76 1.51 -6.60 -5.71
CA GLN A 76 0.79 -6.95 -4.49
C GLN A 76 -0.28 -5.91 -4.10
N LEU A 77 -0.46 -4.87 -4.92
CA LEU A 77 -1.58 -3.95 -4.81
C LEU A 77 -2.77 -4.45 -5.61
N THR A 78 -3.94 -4.48 -4.96
CA THR A 78 -5.22 -4.64 -5.64
C THR A 78 -5.91 -3.28 -5.67
N ILE A 79 -6.19 -2.77 -6.87
CA ILE A 79 -6.71 -1.43 -7.10
C ILE A 79 -8.16 -1.53 -7.61
N GLY A 80 -9.09 -0.90 -6.91
CA GLY A 80 -10.47 -0.73 -7.33
C GLY A 80 -10.64 0.40 -8.36
N ARG A 81 -11.88 0.72 -8.67
CA ARG A 81 -12.23 1.79 -9.60
C ARG A 81 -12.15 3.16 -8.94
N HIS A 82 -11.70 4.18 -9.67
CA HIS A 82 -11.65 5.58 -9.22
C HIS A 82 -10.84 5.77 -7.93
N VAL A 83 -9.75 5.01 -7.78
CA VAL A 83 -8.80 5.20 -6.69
C VAL A 83 -7.87 6.36 -7.03
N PHE A 84 -7.72 7.29 -6.10
CA PHE A 84 -6.78 8.40 -6.23
C PHE A 84 -5.70 8.36 -5.17
N ILE A 85 -4.44 8.43 -5.58
CA ILE A 85 -3.26 8.48 -4.71
C ILE A 85 -2.50 9.79 -4.96
N ASN A 86 -2.37 10.60 -3.92
CA ASN A 86 -1.64 11.86 -3.97
C ASN A 86 -0.11 11.62 -3.87
N HIS A 87 0.67 12.67 -4.11
CA HIS A 87 2.14 12.61 -4.17
C HIS A 87 2.80 12.12 -2.88
N SER A 88 4.01 11.58 -3.02
CA SER A 88 4.84 11.05 -1.92
C SER A 88 4.19 9.89 -1.16
N PHE A 89 3.36 9.13 -1.83
CA PHE A 89 2.80 7.89 -1.29
C PHE A 89 3.90 6.85 -1.12
N THR A 90 3.88 6.11 0.00
CA THR A 90 4.78 4.99 0.26
C THR A 90 3.96 3.74 0.56
N ALA A 91 4.22 2.66 -0.18
CA ALA A 91 3.65 1.34 0.06
C ALA A 91 4.75 0.30 0.23
N MET A 92 4.82 -0.29 1.43
CA MET A 92 5.54 -1.53 1.71
C MET A 92 4.52 -2.67 1.59
N SER A 93 4.36 -3.16 0.38
CA SER A 93 3.15 -3.88 -0.04
C SER A 93 3.30 -5.40 -0.14
N ILE A 94 4.46 -5.96 0.21
CA ILE A 94 4.76 -7.38 0.04
C ILE A 94 3.71 -8.32 0.67
N GLY A 95 3.05 -7.91 1.77
CA GLY A 95 1.97 -8.66 2.43
C GLY A 95 0.57 -8.43 1.81
N GLY A 96 0.47 -7.61 0.77
CA GLY A 96 -0.77 -7.29 0.08
C GLY A 96 -1.50 -6.05 0.59
N ILE A 97 -1.81 -5.12 -0.31
CA ILE A 97 -2.64 -3.95 -0.04
C ILE A 97 -3.84 -3.98 -0.98
N THR A 98 -5.04 -3.81 -0.43
CA THR A 98 -6.27 -3.66 -1.21
C THR A 98 -6.82 -2.25 -1.02
N LEU A 99 -6.92 -1.49 -2.10
CA LEU A 99 -7.63 -0.22 -2.16
C LEU A 99 -8.91 -0.43 -2.97
N GLU A 100 -10.07 -0.37 -2.31
CA GLU A 100 -11.36 -0.59 -2.97
C GLU A 100 -11.81 0.65 -3.76
N ASP A 101 -12.99 0.54 -4.41
CA ASP A 101 -13.55 1.60 -5.25
C ASP A 101 -13.66 2.95 -4.51
N ASN A 102 -13.37 4.04 -5.21
CA ASN A 102 -13.50 5.42 -4.74
C ASN A 102 -12.65 5.78 -3.51
N VAL A 103 -11.59 5.01 -3.22
CA VAL A 103 -10.64 5.34 -2.15
C VAL A 103 -9.81 6.57 -2.53
N GLN A 104 -9.65 7.49 -1.58
CA GLN A 104 -8.81 8.67 -1.75
C GLN A 104 -7.67 8.68 -0.74
N ILE A 105 -6.43 8.69 -1.23
CA ILE A 105 -5.21 8.71 -0.45
C ILE A 105 -4.57 10.08 -0.53
N GLY A 106 -4.44 10.75 0.61
CA GLY A 106 -3.78 12.05 0.72
C GLY A 106 -2.26 11.99 0.54
N PRO A 107 -1.59 13.15 0.45
CA PRO A 107 -0.14 13.20 0.25
C PRO A 107 0.62 12.62 1.45
N ARG A 108 1.78 12.01 1.17
CA ARG A 108 2.69 11.45 2.19
C ARG A 108 2.05 10.34 3.05
N VAL A 109 1.03 9.65 2.56
CA VAL A 109 0.49 8.48 3.25
C VAL A 109 1.48 7.32 3.11
N THR A 110 1.67 6.58 4.21
CA THR A 110 2.47 5.37 4.26
C THR A 110 1.59 4.20 4.66
N ILE A 111 1.62 3.11 3.87
CA ILE A 111 0.95 1.85 4.18
C ILE A 111 2.02 0.77 4.29
N VAL A 112 2.05 0.05 5.42
CA VAL A 112 3.02 -1.00 5.69
C VAL A 112 2.28 -2.32 5.90
N THR A 113 2.75 -3.40 5.26
CA THR A 113 2.17 -4.75 5.40
C THR A 113 3.11 -5.75 6.05
N ASP A 114 4.36 -5.39 6.20
CA ASP A 114 5.43 -6.26 6.70
C ASP A 114 5.90 -5.85 8.10
N ASN A 115 6.30 -6.85 8.84
CA ASN A 115 7.02 -6.74 10.11
C ASN A 115 8.16 -7.74 10.11
N HIS A 116 9.16 -7.50 10.95
CA HIS A 116 10.22 -8.44 11.22
C HIS A 116 9.95 -9.19 12.52
N ASP A 117 10.37 -10.46 12.58
CA ASP A 117 10.37 -11.20 13.83
C ASP A 117 11.28 -10.50 14.85
N PHE A 118 10.89 -10.51 16.13
CA PHE A 118 11.64 -9.78 17.18
C PHE A 118 12.94 -10.46 17.59
N GLU A 119 13.06 -11.77 17.39
CA GLU A 119 14.26 -12.54 17.72
C GLU A 119 15.17 -12.69 16.49
N ASN A 120 14.58 -12.85 15.29
CA ASN A 120 15.31 -12.93 14.02
C ASN A 120 14.79 -11.91 13.00
N ARG A 121 15.47 -10.77 12.87
CA ARG A 121 15.09 -9.68 11.95
C ARG A 121 15.13 -10.06 10.46
N TYR A 122 15.72 -11.19 10.11
CA TYR A 122 15.68 -11.69 8.74
C TYR A 122 14.39 -12.45 8.42
N VAL A 123 13.54 -12.73 9.41
CA VAL A 123 12.24 -13.36 9.20
C VAL A 123 11.15 -12.29 9.07
N LEU A 124 10.51 -12.22 7.89
CA LEU A 124 9.34 -11.39 7.65
C LEU A 124 8.07 -12.08 8.15
N LYS A 125 7.19 -11.27 8.73
CA LYS A 125 5.83 -11.63 9.12
C LYS A 125 4.88 -10.55 8.59
N CYS A 126 4.11 -10.87 7.57
CA CYS A 126 3.24 -9.92 6.92
C CYS A 126 1.79 -10.03 7.38
N LYS A 127 1.07 -8.91 7.27
CA LYS A 127 -0.38 -8.85 7.40
C LYS A 127 -0.91 -7.86 6.38
N SER A 128 -1.85 -8.30 5.56
CA SER A 128 -2.43 -7.44 4.53
C SER A 128 -3.16 -6.24 5.13
N VAL A 129 -3.17 -5.13 4.39
CA VAL A 129 -3.94 -3.94 4.71
C VAL A 129 -5.07 -3.80 3.70
N ARG A 130 -6.26 -3.41 4.18
CA ARG A 130 -7.43 -3.17 3.35
C ARG A 130 -8.02 -1.80 3.63
N VAL A 131 -8.20 -1.01 2.57
CA VAL A 131 -8.91 0.27 2.62
C VAL A 131 -10.20 0.09 1.84
N LYS A 132 -11.33 0.09 2.54
CA LYS A 132 -12.64 -0.18 1.96
C LYS A 132 -13.18 1.01 1.15
N ARG A 133 -14.19 0.72 0.35
CA ARG A 133 -14.83 1.65 -0.57
C ARG A 133 -15.15 3.02 0.05
N GLY A 134 -14.82 4.07 -0.68
CA GLY A 134 -15.13 5.45 -0.31
C GLY A 134 -14.34 6.00 0.87
N ALA A 135 -13.41 5.24 1.45
CA ALA A 135 -12.60 5.75 2.55
C ALA A 135 -11.68 6.88 2.09
N TRP A 136 -11.47 7.85 2.96
CA TRP A 136 -10.57 8.98 2.76
C TRP A 136 -9.44 8.98 3.80
N ILE A 137 -8.22 8.85 3.33
CA ILE A 137 -7.02 8.87 4.15
C ILE A 137 -6.36 10.25 4.02
N GLY A 138 -6.32 10.97 5.13
CA GLY A 138 -5.73 12.31 5.20
C GLY A 138 -4.23 12.32 5.00
N ALA A 139 -3.66 13.52 4.80
CA ALA A 139 -2.23 13.69 4.58
C ALA A 139 -1.37 13.15 5.73
N ASN A 140 -0.20 12.57 5.38
CA ASN A 140 0.80 12.12 6.37
C ASN A 140 0.28 11.06 7.37
N VAL A 141 -0.69 10.23 6.95
CA VAL A 141 -1.19 9.09 7.74
C VAL A 141 -0.26 7.90 7.54
N THR A 142 -0.03 7.14 8.62
CA THR A 142 0.64 5.84 8.57
C THR A 142 -0.36 4.74 8.94
N ILE A 143 -0.52 3.73 8.07
CA ILE A 143 -1.36 2.55 8.31
C ILE A 143 -0.46 1.34 8.56
N MET A 144 -0.64 0.70 9.70
CA MET A 144 0.19 -0.41 10.15
C MET A 144 -0.31 -1.77 9.63
N PRO A 145 0.54 -2.82 9.64
CA PRO A 145 0.19 -4.15 9.13
C PRO A 145 -1.07 -4.75 9.76
N GLY A 146 -1.93 -5.30 8.93
CA GLY A 146 -3.16 -5.99 9.35
C GLY A 146 -4.37 -5.09 9.56
N VAL A 147 -4.25 -3.78 9.34
CA VAL A 147 -5.33 -2.82 9.56
C VAL A 147 -6.34 -2.85 8.41
N THR A 148 -7.62 -2.80 8.77
CA THR A 148 -8.72 -2.52 7.86
C THR A 148 -9.30 -1.13 8.13
N ILE A 149 -9.34 -0.27 7.11
CA ILE A 149 -10.07 0.99 7.14
C ILE A 149 -11.47 0.75 6.59
N GLY A 150 -12.48 1.07 7.39
CA GLY A 150 -13.89 0.84 7.09
C GLY A 150 -14.43 1.62 5.90
N GLU A 151 -15.59 1.20 5.40
CA GLU A 151 -16.29 1.84 4.30
C GLU A 151 -16.67 3.28 4.67
N ASN A 152 -16.42 4.24 3.77
CA ASN A 152 -16.63 5.68 3.98
C ASN A 152 -15.92 6.26 5.22
N ALA A 153 -14.98 5.53 5.83
CA ALA A 153 -14.26 6.06 6.97
C ALA A 153 -13.30 7.18 6.56
N VAL A 154 -13.06 8.11 7.47
CA VAL A 154 -12.09 9.19 7.31
C VAL A 154 -10.99 9.03 8.34
N VAL A 155 -9.75 8.97 7.88
CA VAL A 155 -8.59 9.01 8.75
C VAL A 155 -7.98 10.41 8.69
N ALA A 156 -7.99 11.11 9.82
CA ALA A 156 -7.47 12.47 9.92
C ALA A 156 -5.97 12.54 9.68
N GLY A 157 -5.49 13.63 9.06
CA GLY A 157 -4.08 13.81 8.75
C GLY A 157 -3.15 13.66 9.95
N GLY A 158 -1.97 13.08 9.72
CA GLY A 158 -0.95 12.83 10.75
C GLY A 158 -1.27 11.66 11.70
N ALA A 159 -2.31 10.89 11.44
CA ALA A 159 -2.66 9.75 12.29
C ALA A 159 -1.73 8.55 12.07
N VAL A 160 -1.50 7.76 13.13
CA VAL A 160 -0.87 6.44 13.08
C VAL A 160 -1.92 5.39 13.42
N VAL A 161 -2.38 4.64 12.41
CA VAL A 161 -3.47 3.67 12.53
C VAL A 161 -2.90 2.30 12.84
N THR A 162 -3.13 1.83 14.07
CA THR A 162 -2.62 0.55 14.58
C THR A 162 -3.72 -0.49 14.81
N GLN A 163 -4.98 -0.11 14.60
CA GLN A 163 -6.17 -0.95 14.77
C GLN A 163 -7.19 -0.60 13.69
N ASP A 164 -8.11 -1.50 13.43
CA ASP A 164 -9.17 -1.28 12.46
C ASP A 164 -9.98 -0.01 12.76
N VAL A 165 -10.37 0.67 11.70
CA VAL A 165 -11.26 1.83 11.75
C VAL A 165 -12.65 1.38 11.28
N PRO A 166 -13.69 1.52 12.09
CA PRO A 166 -15.05 1.12 11.71
C PRO A 166 -15.59 1.91 10.50
N ASP A 167 -16.57 1.30 9.82
CA ASP A 167 -17.28 1.94 8.73
C ASP A 167 -17.94 3.25 9.18
N ASN A 168 -18.00 4.26 8.31
CA ASN A 168 -18.67 5.54 8.54
C ASN A 168 -18.19 6.28 9.80
N THR A 169 -16.91 6.21 10.13
CA THR A 169 -16.33 6.91 11.28
C THR A 169 -15.19 7.86 10.88
N VAL A 170 -14.89 8.80 11.75
CA VAL A 170 -13.67 9.61 11.69
C VAL A 170 -12.72 9.13 12.79
N ALA A 171 -11.51 8.72 12.40
CA ALA A 171 -10.43 8.35 13.31
C ALA A 171 -9.24 9.30 13.18
N GLY A 172 -8.46 9.48 14.25
CA GLY A 172 -7.27 10.33 14.20
C GLY A 172 -6.44 10.29 15.47
N GLY A 173 -5.21 10.75 15.38
CA GLY A 173 -4.22 10.78 16.44
C GLY A 173 -3.14 9.71 16.32
N ASN A 174 -2.20 9.67 17.26
CA ASN A 174 -1.15 8.68 17.36
C ASN A 174 -1.11 8.11 18.79
N PRO A 175 -1.52 6.83 19.00
CA PRO A 175 -2.22 5.99 18.04
C PRO A 175 -3.63 6.52 17.69
N ALA A 176 -4.11 6.22 16.49
CA ALA A 176 -5.42 6.66 16.02
C ALA A 176 -6.55 6.07 16.89
N ARG A 177 -7.58 6.90 17.15
CA ARG A 177 -8.81 6.49 17.84
C ARG A 177 -10.00 7.07 17.10
N VAL A 178 -11.13 6.38 17.16
CA VAL A 178 -12.41 6.89 16.65
C VAL A 178 -12.75 8.18 17.40
N ARG A 179 -13.10 9.22 16.67
CA ARG A 179 -13.43 10.56 17.19
C ARG A 179 -14.93 10.85 17.09
N LYS A 180 -15.55 10.39 16.02
CA LYS A 180 -16.99 10.56 15.80
C LYS A 180 -17.51 9.58 14.74
N GLN A 181 -18.83 9.40 14.71
CA GLN A 181 -19.57 8.77 13.63
C GLN A 181 -19.86 9.83 12.54
N LEU A 182 -19.91 9.41 11.27
CA LEU A 182 -20.30 10.25 10.12
C LEU A 182 -21.79 10.22 9.90
#